data_3d7d34f92e1ddf6a42ca238864aef4e6
#
_entry.id   3d7d34f92e1ddf6a42ca238864aef4e6
#
_cell.length_a   1.000
_cell.length_b   1.000
_cell.length_c   1.000
_cell.angle_alpha   90.00
_cell.angle_beta   90.00
_cell.angle_gamma   90.00
#
_symmetry.space_group_name_H-M   'P 1'
#
loop_
_entity.id
_entity.type
_entity.pdbx_description
1 polymer ?
#
loop_
_entity_poly.entity_id
_entity_poly.type
_entity_poly.pdbx_seq_one_letter_code
_entity_poly.pdbx_strand_id
1 'polypeptide(L)'
;IYNIHGYHTKVPPKAIQHYIRHYTKPGDIVFDGFCGSGMTGVAAQMCGDGYDADGARPAIISDLSSYATFIAENYNEPNSSSVIDELTKIIDQIEAEFGDYYRTKHVLNGKIQTGFNGQPIYGKINYVVWSNVYYCPHCGAELNYYQTMIANKVKSTEKKIKCTQCKAVTDRTKLEIKYDIEFDEETGEMAKTPEHVPVLINYSVGTTRYTKEPDKEDLDKIAAIKAKKLKGHPLNMMPHGDETERLFRVGITRVKQLYPVRTLFFLSEFYDRFKDDNKKMFLFTSALPKLTILNRYMPEHGSRALVGPRAGTYYLPNLFVENDVIGQLRFQLRKLENLSYKKGKVIVSTQSTTDLSNIPNNSIDYVFIDPPFGANIMYSELNFVAESWLHIATKNKDEAIINKSQKKSVSEYQSLMTQCFNEIFRILKPSRWVTVEFHNSKNAIWSAIQEALG
;
A
#
# COMPACT_ATOMS: atom_id res chain seq x y z
N ILE A 1 -12.23 5.99 10.87
CA ILE A 1 -12.21 4.53 10.58
C ILE A 1 -11.74 4.27 9.15
N TYR A 2 -12.44 4.74 8.12
CA TYR A 2 -12.20 4.43 6.70
C TYR A 2 -10.73 4.60 6.22
N ASN A 3 -10.01 5.60 6.71
CA ASN A 3 -8.65 5.97 6.25
C ASN A 3 -7.51 5.42 7.12
N ILE A 4 -7.74 4.48 8.03
CA ILE A 4 -6.69 3.91 8.89
C ILE A 4 -5.77 3.02 8.05
N HIS A 5 -6.32 2.04 7.36
CA HIS A 5 -5.59 1.13 6.49
C HIS A 5 -6.08 1.23 5.06
N GLY A 6 -5.18 1.23 4.08
CA GLY A 6 -5.51 1.19 2.65
C GLY A 6 -5.94 -0.20 2.20
N TYR A 7 -6.86 -0.27 1.22
CA TYR A 7 -7.16 -1.44 0.41
C TYR A 7 -7.58 -0.96 -0.99
N HIS A 8 -7.53 -1.83 -1.99
CA HIS A 8 -7.67 -1.41 -3.39
C HIS A 8 -9.04 -0.81 -3.72
N THR A 9 -10.09 -1.43 -3.19
CA THR A 9 -11.47 -0.94 -3.26
C THR A 9 -12.07 -0.93 -1.85
N LYS A 10 -12.83 0.09 -1.53
CA LYS A 10 -13.51 0.18 -0.23
C LYS A 10 -14.79 0.99 -0.37
N VAL A 11 -15.89 0.42 0.08
CA VAL A 11 -17.13 1.18 0.25
C VAL A 11 -17.14 1.84 1.64
N PRO A 12 -17.49 3.13 1.78
CA PRO A 12 -17.56 3.77 3.08
C PRO A 12 -18.55 3.06 4.02
N PRO A 13 -18.17 2.73 5.26
CA PRO A 13 -19.06 1.95 6.16
C PRO A 13 -20.38 2.66 6.48
N LYS A 14 -20.40 3.99 6.45
CA LYS A 14 -21.67 4.75 6.59
C LYS A 14 -22.65 4.50 5.46
N ALA A 15 -22.18 4.32 4.22
CA ALA A 15 -23.03 3.98 3.09
C ALA A 15 -23.61 2.57 3.26
N ILE A 16 -22.76 1.59 3.59
CA ILE A 16 -23.21 0.21 3.83
C ILE A 16 -24.19 0.15 5.01
N GLN A 17 -23.98 0.92 6.07
CA GLN A 17 -24.86 1.02 7.23
C GLN A 17 -26.30 1.40 6.84
N HIS A 18 -26.48 2.32 5.88
CA HIS A 18 -27.82 2.68 5.39
C HIS A 18 -28.54 1.50 4.74
N TYR A 19 -27.85 0.71 3.92
CA TYR A 19 -28.42 -0.51 3.33
C TYR A 19 -28.74 -1.54 4.39
N ILE A 20 -27.83 -1.80 5.33
CA ILE A 20 -28.07 -2.75 6.41
C ILE A 20 -29.30 -2.36 7.21
N ARG A 21 -29.46 -1.11 7.64
CA ARG A 21 -30.63 -0.64 8.38
C ARG A 21 -31.93 -0.75 7.58
N HIS A 22 -31.86 -0.51 6.27
CA HIS A 22 -33.05 -0.59 5.41
C HIS A 22 -33.57 -2.03 5.27
N TYR A 23 -32.68 -3.01 5.11
CA TYR A 23 -33.06 -4.39 4.82
C TYR A 23 -33.07 -5.32 6.03
N THR A 24 -32.64 -4.88 7.22
CA THR A 24 -32.49 -5.72 8.41
C THR A 24 -33.06 -5.06 9.65
N LYS A 25 -33.35 -5.93 10.64
CA LYS A 25 -33.67 -5.56 12.04
C LYS A 25 -32.54 -6.01 12.98
N PRO A 26 -32.47 -5.48 14.22
CA PRO A 26 -31.57 -5.99 15.23
C PRO A 26 -31.69 -7.50 15.42
N GLY A 27 -30.56 -8.20 15.37
CA GLY A 27 -30.51 -9.67 15.44
C GLY A 27 -30.45 -10.38 14.10
N ASP A 28 -30.81 -9.71 12.98
CA ASP A 28 -30.65 -10.26 11.62
C ASP A 28 -29.15 -10.39 11.29
N ILE A 29 -28.77 -11.48 10.59
CA ILE A 29 -27.39 -11.79 10.22
C ILE A 29 -27.05 -11.21 8.85
N VAL A 30 -25.97 -10.42 8.80
CA VAL A 30 -25.41 -9.83 7.56
C VAL A 30 -24.27 -10.69 7.06
N PHE A 31 -24.19 -10.92 5.75
CA PHE A 31 -23.08 -11.63 5.10
C PHE A 31 -22.40 -10.76 4.04
N ASP A 32 -21.05 -10.92 3.94
CA ASP A 32 -20.24 -10.36 2.86
C ASP A 32 -19.15 -11.35 2.48
N GLY A 33 -19.24 -11.91 1.27
CA GLY A 33 -18.29 -12.91 0.74
C GLY A 33 -17.09 -12.32 -0.01
N PHE A 34 -17.03 -10.98 -0.17
CA PHE A 34 -15.96 -10.22 -0.82
C PHE A 34 -15.57 -9.03 0.06
N CYS A 35 -15.36 -9.29 1.35
CA CYS A 35 -15.33 -8.24 2.37
C CYS A 35 -14.16 -7.27 2.27
N GLY A 36 -13.12 -7.60 1.49
CA GLY A 36 -11.93 -6.79 1.37
C GLY A 36 -11.40 -6.40 2.76
N SER A 37 -11.40 -5.11 3.06
CA SER A 37 -10.97 -4.59 4.37
C SER A 37 -12.02 -4.70 5.49
N GLY A 38 -13.13 -5.41 5.29
CA GLY A 38 -14.14 -5.69 6.34
C GLY A 38 -15.08 -4.54 6.68
N MET A 39 -15.32 -3.62 5.77
CA MET A 39 -16.17 -2.45 6.02
C MET A 39 -17.64 -2.81 6.26
N THR A 40 -18.12 -3.93 5.73
CA THR A 40 -19.47 -4.45 6.00
C THR A 40 -19.64 -4.87 7.46
N GLY A 41 -18.63 -5.54 8.03
CA GLY A 41 -18.65 -5.89 9.46
C GLY A 41 -18.62 -4.65 10.36
N VAL A 42 -17.79 -3.66 10.02
CA VAL A 42 -17.76 -2.35 10.70
C VAL A 42 -19.13 -1.67 10.63
N ALA A 43 -19.76 -1.64 9.45
CA ALA A 43 -21.08 -1.02 9.23
C ALA A 43 -22.18 -1.72 10.04
N ALA A 44 -22.14 -3.05 10.11
CA ALA A 44 -23.07 -3.84 10.89
C ALA A 44 -22.98 -3.53 12.41
N GLN A 45 -21.77 -3.36 12.92
CA GLN A 45 -21.53 -2.91 14.30
C GLN A 45 -21.99 -1.48 14.53
N MET A 46 -21.70 -0.56 13.58
CA MET A 46 -22.09 0.85 13.65
C MET A 46 -23.61 1.05 13.68
N CYS A 47 -24.43 0.10 13.30
CA CYS A 47 -25.87 0.17 13.48
C CYS A 47 -26.28 0.30 14.96
N GLY A 48 -25.43 -0.15 15.89
CA GLY A 48 -25.61 0.03 17.32
C GLY A 48 -25.08 1.35 17.90
N ASP A 49 -24.53 2.23 17.06
CA ASP A 49 -23.88 3.47 17.47
C ASP A 49 -24.63 4.72 16.99
N GLY A 50 -24.49 5.82 17.76
CA GLY A 50 -24.99 7.14 17.39
C GLY A 50 -26.43 7.41 17.78
N TYR A 51 -26.94 8.59 17.38
CA TYR A 51 -28.28 9.08 17.74
C TYR A 51 -29.40 8.19 17.19
N ASP A 52 -29.21 7.63 15.97
CA ASP A 52 -30.16 6.75 15.29
C ASP A 52 -29.86 5.26 15.54
N ALA A 53 -29.17 4.93 16.64
CA ALA A 53 -28.84 3.55 16.96
C ALA A 53 -30.10 2.70 17.18
N ASP A 54 -30.24 1.64 16.35
CA ASP A 54 -31.34 0.69 16.46
C ASP A 54 -30.87 -0.73 16.84
N GLY A 55 -29.58 -0.90 17.06
CA GLY A 55 -28.92 -2.14 17.48
C GLY A 55 -27.92 -2.65 16.44
N ALA A 56 -26.77 -3.16 16.91
CA ALA A 56 -25.79 -3.78 16.06
C ALA A 56 -26.34 -5.09 15.44
N ARG A 57 -25.90 -5.41 14.21
CA ARG A 57 -26.19 -6.67 13.54
C ARG A 57 -25.00 -7.61 13.67
N PRO A 58 -25.23 -8.92 13.95
CA PRO A 58 -24.19 -9.93 13.73
C PRO A 58 -23.79 -9.94 12.26
N ALA A 59 -22.49 -10.13 11.99
CA ALA A 59 -21.99 -10.21 10.63
C ALA A 59 -21.04 -11.40 10.46
N ILE A 60 -21.15 -12.07 9.32
CA ILE A 60 -20.18 -13.06 8.84
C ILE A 60 -19.56 -12.47 7.58
N ILE A 61 -18.26 -12.28 7.60
CA ILE A 61 -17.55 -11.67 6.47
C ILE A 61 -16.39 -12.56 6.06
N SER A 62 -16.17 -12.72 4.76
CA SER A 62 -15.08 -13.53 4.23
C SER A 62 -14.45 -12.89 3.00
N ASP A 63 -13.22 -13.28 2.74
CA ASP A 63 -12.51 -12.94 1.52
C ASP A 63 -11.57 -14.07 1.13
N LEU A 64 -11.25 -14.19 -0.15
CA LEU A 64 -10.25 -15.13 -0.64
C LEU A 64 -8.83 -14.72 -0.20
N SER A 65 -8.58 -13.44 -0.10
CA SER A 65 -7.27 -12.88 0.25
C SER A 65 -7.05 -12.95 1.77
N SER A 66 -5.99 -13.66 2.17
CA SER A 66 -5.52 -13.69 3.57
C SER A 66 -5.13 -12.29 4.06
N TYR A 67 -4.64 -11.42 3.18
CA TYR A 67 -4.34 -10.03 3.53
C TYR A 67 -5.61 -9.20 3.76
N ALA A 68 -6.63 -9.41 2.95
CA ALA A 68 -7.93 -8.76 3.15
C ALA A 68 -8.52 -9.14 4.50
N THR A 69 -8.59 -10.43 4.81
CA THR A 69 -9.14 -10.91 6.08
C THR A 69 -8.31 -10.49 7.29
N PHE A 70 -6.98 -10.43 7.18
CA PHE A 70 -6.12 -9.84 8.20
C PHE A 70 -6.49 -8.37 8.50
N ILE A 71 -6.72 -7.57 7.46
CA ILE A 71 -7.17 -6.17 7.61
C ILE A 71 -8.59 -6.13 8.22
N ALA A 72 -9.49 -6.98 7.72
CA ALA A 72 -10.88 -7.04 8.16
C ALA A 72 -11.00 -7.41 9.64
N GLU A 73 -10.25 -8.39 10.11
CA GLU A 73 -10.18 -8.77 11.52
C GLU A 73 -9.75 -7.58 12.39
N ASN A 74 -8.67 -6.93 12.02
CA ASN A 74 -8.15 -5.79 12.78
C ASN A 74 -9.08 -4.57 12.79
N TYR A 75 -9.83 -4.34 11.73
CA TYR A 75 -10.88 -3.31 11.74
C TYR A 75 -12.07 -3.69 12.62
N ASN A 76 -12.45 -4.96 12.65
CA ASN A 76 -13.63 -5.42 13.37
C ASN A 76 -13.39 -5.75 14.85
N GLU A 77 -12.14 -5.71 15.28
CA GLU A 77 -11.72 -5.78 16.68
C GLU A 77 -11.01 -4.48 17.12
N PRO A 78 -11.72 -3.54 17.76
CA PRO A 78 -11.14 -2.29 18.23
C PRO A 78 -9.96 -2.50 19.18
N ASN A 79 -9.01 -1.56 19.12
CA ASN A 79 -7.81 -1.62 19.96
C ASN A 79 -8.11 -1.22 21.39
N SER A 80 -7.36 -1.83 22.34
CA SER A 80 -7.29 -1.31 23.71
C SER A 80 -6.30 -0.13 23.80
N SER A 81 -6.46 0.74 24.78
CA SER A 81 -5.51 1.83 25.05
C SER A 81 -4.10 1.28 25.32
N SER A 82 -3.97 0.12 25.96
CA SER A 82 -2.68 -0.50 26.25
C SER A 82 -1.87 -0.85 24.99
N VAL A 83 -2.52 -1.23 23.89
CA VAL A 83 -1.86 -1.49 22.59
C VAL A 83 -1.30 -0.18 22.01
N ILE A 84 -2.04 0.92 22.10
CA ILE A 84 -1.59 2.23 21.62
C ILE A 84 -0.37 2.71 22.39
N ASP A 85 -0.37 2.56 23.73
CA ASP A 85 0.76 2.92 24.59
C ASP A 85 2.01 2.10 24.28
N GLU A 86 1.84 0.78 24.05
CA GLU A 86 2.94 -0.10 23.68
C GLU A 86 3.53 0.24 22.30
N LEU A 87 2.68 0.48 21.29
CA LEU A 87 3.11 0.93 19.96
C LEU A 87 3.88 2.25 20.05
N THR A 88 3.38 3.21 20.82
CA THR A 88 4.05 4.50 21.04
C THR A 88 5.45 4.28 21.63
N LYS A 89 5.55 3.46 22.67
CA LYS A 89 6.83 3.16 23.33
C LYS A 89 7.85 2.52 22.38
N ILE A 90 7.43 1.57 21.53
CA ILE A 90 8.33 0.93 20.56
C ILE A 90 8.80 1.94 19.52
N ILE A 91 7.91 2.81 19.02
CA ILE A 91 8.29 3.86 18.06
C ILE A 91 9.29 4.83 18.69
N ASP A 92 9.09 5.23 19.94
CA ASP A 92 10.01 6.13 20.70
C ASP A 92 11.38 5.48 20.89
N GLN A 93 11.43 4.19 21.22
CA GLN A 93 12.68 3.44 21.35
C GLN A 93 13.47 3.40 20.03
N ILE A 94 12.82 3.08 18.90
CA ILE A 94 13.49 3.07 17.60
C ILE A 94 13.95 4.48 17.20
N GLU A 95 13.16 5.53 17.48
CA GLU A 95 13.59 6.91 17.25
C GLU A 95 14.80 7.31 18.10
N ALA A 96 14.84 6.89 19.36
CA ALA A 96 16.00 7.14 20.22
C ALA A 96 17.26 6.39 19.76
N GLU A 97 17.11 5.14 19.28
CA GLU A 97 18.24 4.31 18.84
C GLU A 97 18.79 4.73 17.46
N PHE A 98 17.91 5.08 16.51
CA PHE A 98 18.26 5.24 15.09
C PHE A 98 17.81 6.56 14.48
N GLY A 99 17.14 7.44 15.21
CA GLY A 99 16.58 8.69 14.68
C GLY A 99 17.61 9.63 14.05
N ASP A 100 18.90 9.49 14.39
CA ASP A 100 19.97 10.30 13.79
C ASP A 100 20.10 10.06 12.28
N TYR A 101 19.73 8.89 11.77
CA TYR A 101 19.68 8.63 10.33
C TYR A 101 18.63 9.44 9.58
N TYR A 102 17.67 10.07 10.29
CA TYR A 102 16.71 11.03 9.75
C TYR A 102 17.02 12.47 10.19
N ARG A 103 18.32 12.78 10.42
CA ARG A 103 18.77 14.16 10.70
C ARG A 103 19.74 14.65 9.64
N THR A 104 19.63 15.91 9.28
CA THR A 104 20.49 16.59 8.32
C THR A 104 20.90 17.98 8.82
N LYS A 105 22.06 18.49 8.39
CA LYS A 105 22.52 19.84 8.74
C LYS A 105 21.57 20.90 8.22
N HIS A 106 21.28 21.88 9.06
CA HIS A 106 20.49 23.02 8.66
C HIS A 106 21.32 23.98 7.80
N VAL A 107 20.82 24.24 6.58
CA VAL A 107 21.48 25.11 5.60
C VAL A 107 20.55 26.25 5.21
N LEU A 108 21.03 27.49 5.32
CA LEU A 108 20.36 28.70 4.81
C LEU A 108 21.30 29.45 3.86
N ASN A 109 20.81 29.80 2.69
CA ASN A 109 21.57 30.52 1.66
C ASN A 109 22.94 29.87 1.37
N GLY A 110 22.98 28.52 1.29
CA GLY A 110 24.18 27.75 1.03
C GLY A 110 25.16 27.63 2.22
N LYS A 111 24.84 28.17 3.40
CA LYS A 111 25.70 28.14 4.59
C LYS A 111 25.09 27.26 5.68
N ILE A 112 25.92 26.37 6.27
CA ILE A 112 25.55 25.60 7.46
C ILE A 112 25.32 26.56 8.61
N GLN A 113 24.19 26.41 9.28
CA GLN A 113 23.85 27.17 10.47
C GLN A 113 24.39 26.49 11.73
N THR A 114 24.95 27.28 12.63
CA THR A 114 25.53 26.81 13.89
C THR A 114 24.79 27.43 15.07
N GLY A 115 24.72 26.66 16.17
CA GLY A 115 24.20 27.14 17.45
C GLY A 115 25.22 28.03 18.17
N PHE A 116 24.85 28.54 19.35
CA PHE A 116 25.73 29.38 20.20
C PHE A 116 27.02 28.67 20.64
N ASN A 117 27.03 27.34 20.63
CA ASN A 117 28.20 26.51 20.95
C ASN A 117 29.11 26.24 19.73
N GLY A 118 28.83 26.86 18.57
CA GLY A 118 29.56 26.63 17.33
C GLY A 118 29.27 25.32 16.60
N GLN A 119 28.43 24.45 17.18
CA GLN A 119 28.09 23.17 16.55
C GLN A 119 26.99 23.34 15.49
N PRO A 120 27.00 22.54 14.42
CA PRO A 120 25.93 22.57 13.41
C PRO A 120 24.54 22.34 14.04
N ILE A 121 23.56 23.13 13.56
CA ILE A 121 22.15 22.87 13.88
C ILE A 121 21.66 21.77 12.94
N TYR A 122 20.96 20.77 13.50
CA TYR A 122 20.37 19.68 12.73
C TYR A 122 18.85 19.81 12.68
N GLY A 123 18.28 19.55 11.51
CA GLY A 123 16.84 19.40 11.31
C GLY A 123 16.45 17.94 11.13
N LYS A 124 15.18 17.63 11.41
CA LYS A 124 14.60 16.31 11.15
C LYS A 124 14.18 16.20 9.68
N ILE A 125 14.65 15.18 8.98
CA ILE A 125 14.24 14.87 7.60
C ILE A 125 12.78 14.43 7.61
N ASN A 126 11.94 15.08 6.80
CA ASN A 126 10.56 14.70 6.57
C ASN A 126 10.46 13.69 5.43
N TYR A 127 11.22 13.94 4.36
CA TYR A 127 11.36 13.04 3.22
C TYR A 127 12.58 13.39 2.37
N VAL A 128 13.02 12.42 1.57
CA VAL A 128 14.05 12.58 0.54
C VAL A 128 13.45 12.28 -0.82
N VAL A 129 13.74 13.11 -1.81
CA VAL A 129 13.40 12.85 -3.22
C VAL A 129 14.58 12.13 -3.86
N TRP A 130 14.28 11.01 -4.51
CA TRP A 130 15.22 10.22 -5.27
C TRP A 130 14.94 10.33 -6.76
N SER A 131 15.98 10.31 -7.55
CA SER A 131 15.94 10.39 -9.02
C SER A 131 16.51 9.14 -9.63
N ASN A 132 15.87 8.61 -10.66
CA ASN A 132 16.46 7.62 -11.54
C ASN A 132 17.64 8.24 -12.30
N VAL A 133 18.64 7.39 -12.59
CA VAL A 133 19.77 7.73 -13.45
C VAL A 133 19.65 6.97 -14.77
N TYR A 134 19.94 7.65 -15.86
CA TYR A 134 19.87 7.14 -17.22
C TYR A 134 21.15 7.41 -17.99
N TYR A 135 21.35 6.68 -19.07
CA TYR A 135 22.33 7.02 -20.11
C TYR A 135 21.66 7.71 -21.29
N CYS A 136 22.33 8.73 -21.83
CA CYS A 136 21.91 9.37 -23.08
C CYS A 136 22.17 8.43 -24.26
N PRO A 137 21.17 8.07 -25.08
CA PRO A 137 21.38 7.16 -26.22
C PRO A 137 22.24 7.74 -27.32
N HIS A 138 22.56 9.05 -27.31
CA HIS A 138 23.36 9.72 -28.33
C HIS A 138 24.83 9.87 -27.96
N CYS A 139 25.16 10.05 -26.67
CA CYS A 139 26.55 10.32 -26.24
C CYS A 139 27.01 9.47 -25.06
N GLY A 140 26.15 8.59 -24.51
CA GLY A 140 26.50 7.74 -23.37
C GLY A 140 26.62 8.46 -22.02
N ALA A 141 26.40 9.77 -21.97
CA ALA A 141 26.54 10.53 -20.73
C ALA A 141 25.46 10.14 -19.72
N GLU A 142 25.82 10.10 -18.45
CA GLU A 142 24.89 9.89 -17.35
C GLU A 142 23.95 11.11 -17.17
N LEU A 143 22.67 10.83 -17.04
CA LEU A 143 21.61 11.82 -16.87
C LEU A 143 20.86 11.55 -15.57
N ASN A 144 21.12 12.37 -14.55
CA ASN A 144 20.23 12.47 -13.41
C ASN A 144 18.91 13.08 -13.88
N TYR A 145 17.82 12.33 -13.76
CA TYR A 145 16.52 12.75 -14.32
C TYR A 145 16.03 14.08 -13.72
N TYR A 146 16.14 14.26 -12.39
CA TYR A 146 15.72 15.48 -11.70
C TYR A 146 16.51 16.71 -12.20
N GLN A 147 17.83 16.62 -12.23
CA GLN A 147 18.69 17.71 -12.71
C GLN A 147 18.46 18.04 -14.19
N THR A 148 18.28 16.98 -15.01
CA THR A 148 17.98 17.14 -16.43
C THR A 148 16.64 17.85 -16.65
N MET A 149 15.61 17.49 -15.87
CA MET A 149 14.30 18.10 -15.91
C MET A 149 14.35 19.60 -15.50
N ILE A 150 15.06 19.94 -14.43
CA ILE A 150 15.26 21.32 -13.99
C ILE A 150 16.00 22.13 -15.07
N ALA A 151 17.11 21.59 -15.60
CA ALA A 151 17.91 22.26 -16.63
C ALA A 151 17.11 22.52 -17.92
N ASN A 152 16.17 21.65 -18.25
CA ASN A 152 15.27 21.79 -19.39
C ASN A 152 14.01 22.61 -19.10
N LYS A 153 13.74 22.95 -17.82
CA LYS A 153 12.53 23.65 -17.37
C LYS A 153 11.24 22.92 -17.79
N VAL A 154 11.25 21.58 -17.72
CA VAL A 154 10.13 20.72 -18.13
C VAL A 154 9.45 20.06 -16.94
N LYS A 155 8.21 19.59 -17.13
CA LYS A 155 7.47 18.86 -16.12
C LYS A 155 7.97 17.41 -16.00
N SER A 156 7.73 16.77 -14.86
CA SER A 156 8.08 15.35 -14.62
C SER A 156 7.37 14.38 -15.58
N THR A 157 6.32 14.84 -16.27
CA THR A 157 5.54 14.06 -17.24
C THR A 157 5.95 14.34 -18.70
N GLU A 158 6.92 15.25 -18.94
CA GLU A 158 7.36 15.60 -20.29
C GLU A 158 7.91 14.38 -21.04
N LYS A 159 7.52 14.22 -22.29
CA LYS A 159 7.92 13.08 -23.13
C LYS A 159 9.30 13.27 -23.76
N LYS A 160 9.67 14.51 -24.11
CA LYS A 160 10.94 14.82 -24.76
C LYS A 160 11.90 15.49 -23.77
N ILE A 161 13.13 15.02 -23.74
CA ILE A 161 14.19 15.49 -22.87
C ILE A 161 15.40 15.86 -23.72
N LYS A 162 16.01 17.02 -23.42
CA LYS A 162 17.26 17.48 -24.03
C LYS A 162 18.44 17.08 -23.14
N CYS A 163 19.38 16.32 -23.69
CA CYS A 163 20.60 15.96 -22.97
C CYS A 163 21.36 17.20 -22.51
N THR A 164 21.79 17.21 -21.26
CA THR A 164 22.57 18.33 -20.68
C THR A 164 23.97 18.43 -21.27
N GLN A 165 24.52 17.32 -21.79
CA GLN A 165 25.87 17.26 -22.40
C GLN A 165 25.82 17.53 -23.92
N CYS A 166 25.31 16.61 -24.72
CA CYS A 166 25.35 16.71 -26.18
C CYS A 166 24.22 17.55 -26.78
N LYS A 167 23.26 18.01 -25.99
CA LYS A 167 22.09 18.81 -26.41
C LYS A 167 21.09 18.09 -27.33
N ALA A 168 21.31 16.84 -27.66
CA ALA A 168 20.35 16.04 -28.45
C ALA A 168 19.01 15.92 -27.70
N VAL A 169 17.92 15.99 -28.46
CA VAL A 169 16.56 15.81 -27.93
C VAL A 169 16.12 14.36 -28.18
N THR A 170 15.73 13.67 -27.13
CA THR A 170 15.30 12.28 -27.22
C THR A 170 13.94 12.08 -26.54
N ASP A 171 13.21 11.05 -26.94
CA ASP A 171 12.03 10.61 -26.21
C ASP A 171 12.47 9.95 -24.90
N ARG A 172 11.78 10.26 -23.80
CA ARG A 172 12.06 9.70 -22.46
C ARG A 172 12.06 8.16 -22.47
N THR A 173 11.21 7.53 -23.28
CA THR A 173 11.12 6.08 -23.39
C THR A 173 12.34 5.42 -24.03
N LYS A 174 13.20 6.21 -24.68
CA LYS A 174 14.45 5.77 -25.31
C LYS A 174 15.68 5.99 -24.43
N LEU A 175 15.51 6.55 -23.23
CA LEU A 175 16.58 6.64 -22.24
C LEU A 175 16.91 5.24 -21.72
N GLU A 176 18.19 4.92 -21.61
CA GLU A 176 18.66 3.65 -21.08
C GLU A 176 18.84 3.78 -19.57
N ILE A 177 18.18 2.89 -18.80
CA ILE A 177 18.29 2.89 -17.34
C ILE A 177 19.72 2.51 -16.95
N LYS A 178 20.35 3.30 -16.09
CA LYS A 178 21.57 2.90 -15.41
C LYS A 178 21.22 1.93 -14.27
N TYR A 179 22.00 0.86 -14.14
CA TYR A 179 21.76 -0.18 -13.15
C TYR A 179 22.94 -0.30 -12.18
N ASP A 180 22.62 -0.47 -10.92
CA ASP A 180 23.52 -1.06 -9.93
C ASP A 180 23.46 -2.58 -10.06
N ILE A 181 24.63 -3.21 -10.09
CA ILE A 181 24.77 -4.67 -10.16
C ILE A 181 25.64 -5.09 -8.97
N GLU A 182 25.01 -5.72 -7.98
CA GLU A 182 25.69 -6.12 -6.74
C GLU A 182 25.39 -7.59 -6.43
N PHE A 183 26.35 -8.27 -5.79
CA PHE A 183 26.10 -9.61 -5.25
C PHE A 183 25.27 -9.49 -3.98
N ASP A 184 24.12 -10.16 -3.97
CA ASP A 184 23.22 -10.21 -2.83
C ASP A 184 23.56 -11.45 -1.99
N GLU A 185 24.27 -11.23 -0.88
CA GLU A 185 24.71 -12.31 0.03
C GLU A 185 23.54 -13.11 0.62
N GLU A 186 22.36 -12.51 0.78
CA GLU A 186 21.19 -13.17 1.37
C GLU A 186 20.52 -14.15 0.40
N THR A 187 20.61 -13.89 -0.89
CA THR A 187 20.01 -14.74 -1.92
C THR A 187 21.05 -15.57 -2.68
N GLY A 188 22.33 -15.22 -2.59
CA GLY A 188 23.42 -15.85 -3.33
C GLY A 188 23.41 -15.52 -4.83
N GLU A 189 22.72 -14.46 -5.26
CA GLU A 189 22.50 -14.09 -6.66
C GLU A 189 23.04 -12.69 -6.96
N MET A 190 23.34 -12.41 -8.24
CA MET A 190 23.59 -11.04 -8.70
C MET A 190 22.27 -10.29 -8.81
N ALA A 191 22.10 -9.26 -7.99
CA ALA A 191 20.97 -8.34 -8.05
C ALA A 191 21.26 -7.21 -9.03
N LYS A 192 20.33 -6.97 -9.97
CA LYS A 192 20.35 -5.85 -10.90
C LYS A 192 19.19 -4.92 -10.56
N THR A 193 19.50 -3.72 -10.07
CA THR A 193 18.49 -2.73 -9.68
C THR A 193 18.71 -1.40 -10.41
N PRO A 194 17.65 -0.66 -10.79
CA PRO A 194 17.83 0.69 -11.29
C PRO A 194 18.60 1.55 -10.30
N GLU A 195 19.59 2.29 -10.79
CA GLU A 195 20.34 3.22 -9.94
C GLU A 195 19.47 4.42 -9.58
N HIS A 196 19.42 4.71 -8.29
CA HIS A 196 18.71 5.86 -7.75
C HIS A 196 19.66 6.74 -6.94
N VAL A 197 19.55 8.06 -7.12
CA VAL A 197 20.35 9.03 -6.37
C VAL A 197 19.45 10.02 -5.63
N PRO A 198 19.77 10.36 -4.37
CA PRO A 198 19.01 11.37 -3.63
C PRO A 198 19.33 12.75 -4.20
N VAL A 199 18.31 13.58 -4.42
CA VAL A 199 18.44 14.88 -5.11
C VAL A 199 17.89 16.06 -4.32
N LEU A 200 16.98 15.81 -3.37
CA LEU A 200 16.39 16.87 -2.55
C LEU A 200 16.01 16.28 -1.19
N ILE A 201 16.39 16.97 -0.13
CA ILE A 201 15.98 16.68 1.25
C ILE A 201 15.00 17.76 1.70
N ASN A 202 13.80 17.36 2.12
CA ASN A 202 12.89 18.23 2.87
C ASN A 202 13.03 17.89 4.36
N TYR A 203 13.28 18.91 5.18
CA TYR A 203 13.52 18.75 6.61
C TYR A 203 12.91 19.89 7.42
N SER A 204 12.76 19.70 8.72
CA SER A 204 12.22 20.68 9.65
C SER A 204 13.24 21.06 10.73
N VAL A 205 13.29 22.34 11.07
CA VAL A 205 13.94 22.87 12.26
C VAL A 205 12.85 23.57 13.08
N GLY A 206 12.53 23.02 14.24
CA GLY A 206 11.32 23.40 14.96
C GLY A 206 10.08 23.12 14.10
N THR A 207 9.24 24.12 13.89
CA THR A 207 8.01 24.03 13.07
C THR A 207 8.21 24.44 11.61
N THR A 208 9.38 24.99 11.27
CA THR A 208 9.66 25.52 9.93
C THR A 208 10.27 24.47 9.02
N ARG A 209 9.77 24.38 7.78
CA ARG A 209 10.26 23.43 6.78
C ARG A 209 11.25 24.09 5.83
N TYR A 210 12.28 23.34 5.48
CA TYR A 210 13.35 23.74 4.58
C TYR A 210 13.62 22.65 3.55
N THR A 211 14.34 23.02 2.49
CA THR A 211 14.85 22.06 1.50
C THR A 211 16.33 22.33 1.23
N LYS A 212 17.08 21.27 0.96
CA LYS A 212 18.48 21.35 0.52
C LYS A 212 18.82 20.19 -0.42
N GLU A 213 19.89 20.31 -1.16
CA GLU A 213 20.51 19.15 -1.80
C GLU A 213 21.24 18.29 -0.75
N PRO A 214 21.30 16.94 -0.93
CA PRO A 214 22.08 16.09 -0.06
C PRO A 214 23.55 16.49 -0.04
N ASP A 215 24.14 16.58 1.16
CA ASP A 215 25.57 16.78 1.34
C ASP A 215 26.29 15.44 1.63
N LYS A 216 27.63 15.55 1.81
CA LYS A 216 28.47 14.35 2.05
C LYS A 216 28.01 13.58 3.29
N GLU A 217 27.63 14.25 4.39
CA GLU A 217 27.18 13.57 5.61
C GLU A 217 25.87 12.82 5.38
N ASP A 218 24.94 13.39 4.60
CA ASP A 218 23.68 12.72 4.23
C ASP A 218 23.97 11.41 3.46
N LEU A 219 24.91 11.46 2.50
CA LEU A 219 25.33 10.29 1.72
C LEU A 219 26.06 9.26 2.58
N ASP A 220 26.97 9.70 3.45
CA ASP A 220 27.71 8.82 4.38
C ASP A 220 26.74 8.09 5.32
N LYS A 221 25.67 8.73 5.80
CA LYS A 221 24.62 8.08 6.59
C LYS A 221 23.88 6.99 5.82
N ILE A 222 23.56 7.23 4.54
CA ILE A 222 22.93 6.21 3.67
C ILE A 222 23.88 5.02 3.47
N ALA A 223 25.16 5.28 3.19
CA ALA A 223 26.17 4.25 3.02
C ALA A 223 26.37 3.42 4.31
N ALA A 224 26.40 4.08 5.48
CA ALA A 224 26.52 3.42 6.77
C ALA A 224 25.33 2.49 7.06
N ILE A 225 24.10 2.88 6.65
CA ILE A 225 22.91 2.01 6.77
C ILE A 225 23.02 0.81 5.83
N LYS A 226 23.49 1.00 4.59
CA LYS A 226 23.66 -0.10 3.61
C LYS A 226 24.57 -1.21 4.14
N ALA A 227 25.55 -0.88 4.97
CA ALA A 227 26.46 -1.83 5.60
C ALA A 227 25.87 -2.55 6.84
N LYS A 228 24.68 -2.16 7.31
CA LYS A 228 24.07 -2.80 8.49
C LYS A 228 23.34 -4.08 8.12
N LYS A 229 23.48 -5.09 8.99
CA LYS A 229 22.69 -6.32 8.88
C LYS A 229 21.22 -6.03 9.24
N LEU A 230 20.31 -6.51 8.40
CA LEU A 230 18.87 -6.44 8.64
C LEU A 230 18.44 -7.55 9.62
N LYS A 231 17.48 -7.26 10.50
CA LYS A 231 16.95 -8.24 11.48
C LYS A 231 15.91 -9.17 10.89
N GLY A 232 15.14 -8.69 9.91
CA GLY A 232 14.15 -9.48 9.20
C GLY A 232 13.47 -8.63 8.11
N HIS A 233 13.25 -9.25 6.95
CA HIS A 233 12.55 -8.64 5.82
C HIS A 233 12.20 -9.72 4.80
N PRO A 234 11.24 -9.49 3.88
CA PRO A 234 10.86 -10.49 2.90
C PRO A 234 11.95 -10.67 1.82
N LEU A 235 12.39 -11.91 1.62
CA LEU A 235 13.26 -12.33 0.52
C LEU A 235 12.47 -12.84 -0.70
N ASN A 236 11.13 -12.81 -0.64
CA ASN A 236 10.24 -13.34 -1.65
C ASN A 236 10.52 -12.73 -3.02
N MET A 237 10.55 -13.60 -4.04
CA MET A 237 10.45 -13.17 -5.44
C MET A 237 9.04 -12.68 -5.71
N MET A 238 8.91 -11.62 -6.51
CA MET A 238 7.62 -11.18 -7.01
C MET A 238 7.00 -12.29 -7.88
N PRO A 239 5.68 -12.55 -7.78
CA PRO A 239 5.03 -13.51 -8.65
C PRO A 239 5.02 -12.98 -10.10
N HIS A 240 5.10 -13.86 -11.09
CA HIS A 240 4.84 -13.49 -12.47
C HIS A 240 3.35 -13.19 -12.67
N GLY A 241 3.02 -12.00 -13.16
CA GLY A 241 1.66 -11.54 -13.32
C GLY A 241 1.51 -10.34 -14.26
N ASP A 242 0.28 -9.97 -14.57
CA ASP A 242 -0.01 -8.89 -15.54
C ASP A 242 0.47 -7.51 -15.03
N GLU A 243 0.45 -7.27 -13.72
CA GLU A 243 0.96 -6.03 -13.10
C GLU A 243 2.43 -6.13 -12.69
N THR A 244 2.87 -7.26 -12.17
CA THR A 244 4.24 -7.45 -11.71
C THR A 244 5.25 -7.53 -12.83
N GLU A 245 4.86 -7.91 -14.04
CA GLU A 245 5.71 -7.90 -15.23
C GLU A 245 6.40 -6.55 -15.48
N ARG A 246 5.80 -5.44 -15.04
CA ARG A 246 6.39 -4.10 -15.12
C ARG A 246 7.65 -3.96 -14.27
N LEU A 247 7.69 -4.63 -13.14
CA LEU A 247 8.83 -4.66 -12.21
C LEU A 247 9.98 -5.48 -12.80
N PHE A 248 9.66 -6.66 -13.35
CA PHE A 248 10.66 -7.53 -13.99
C PHE A 248 11.37 -6.84 -15.16
N ARG A 249 10.65 -6.07 -15.97
CA ARG A 249 11.23 -5.32 -17.12
C ARG A 249 12.33 -4.34 -16.70
N VAL A 250 12.35 -3.89 -15.47
CA VAL A 250 13.36 -2.97 -14.95
C VAL A 250 14.28 -3.62 -13.91
N GLY A 251 14.27 -4.96 -13.79
CA GLY A 251 15.17 -5.69 -12.91
C GLY A 251 14.72 -5.80 -11.45
N ILE A 252 13.51 -5.32 -11.10
CA ILE A 252 12.94 -5.51 -9.76
C ILE A 252 12.24 -6.86 -9.73
N THR A 253 12.85 -7.83 -9.08
CA THR A 253 12.40 -9.23 -9.03
C THR A 253 11.98 -9.67 -7.62
N ARG A 254 12.35 -8.91 -6.58
CA ARG A 254 12.11 -9.25 -5.18
C ARG A 254 11.47 -8.10 -4.42
N VAL A 255 10.67 -8.44 -3.41
CA VAL A 255 9.94 -7.47 -2.59
C VAL A 255 10.86 -6.44 -1.94
N LYS A 256 12.05 -6.85 -1.43
CA LYS A 256 12.98 -5.93 -0.77
C LYS A 256 13.47 -4.79 -1.68
N GLN A 257 13.53 -5.01 -3.00
CA GLN A 257 13.96 -3.99 -3.98
C GLN A 257 12.95 -2.85 -4.16
N LEU A 258 11.73 -3.00 -3.63
CA LEU A 258 10.71 -1.93 -3.63
C LEU A 258 10.96 -0.87 -2.55
N TYR A 259 11.97 -1.03 -1.70
CA TYR A 259 12.24 -0.11 -0.60
C TYR A 259 13.62 0.54 -0.74
N PRO A 260 13.72 1.87 -0.53
CA PRO A 260 15.03 2.50 -0.34
C PRO A 260 15.78 1.87 0.84
N VAL A 261 17.10 1.85 0.76
CA VAL A 261 17.97 1.19 1.76
C VAL A 261 17.65 1.60 3.20
N ARG A 262 17.53 2.90 3.46
CA ARG A 262 17.20 3.41 4.79
C ARG A 262 15.80 2.98 5.22
N THR A 263 14.83 3.05 4.32
CA THR A 263 13.47 2.58 4.58
C THR A 263 13.46 1.09 4.94
N LEU A 264 14.15 0.24 4.16
CA LEU A 264 14.23 -1.20 4.42
C LEU A 264 14.86 -1.50 5.78
N PHE A 265 15.91 -0.77 6.17
CA PHE A 265 16.53 -0.89 7.48
C PHE A 265 15.52 -0.60 8.61
N PHE A 266 14.82 0.54 8.57
CA PHE A 266 13.84 0.88 9.58
C PHE A 266 12.66 -0.09 9.61
N LEU A 267 12.18 -0.53 8.45
CA LEU A 267 11.15 -1.57 8.37
C LEU A 267 11.60 -2.87 9.02
N SER A 268 12.86 -3.27 8.81
CA SER A 268 13.45 -4.46 9.45
C SER A 268 13.49 -4.34 10.99
N GLU A 269 13.84 -3.16 11.51
CA GLU A 269 13.85 -2.89 12.95
C GLU A 269 12.43 -2.91 13.58
N PHE A 270 11.45 -2.34 12.89
CA PHE A 270 10.06 -2.40 13.32
C PHE A 270 9.47 -3.79 13.20
N TYR A 271 9.72 -4.47 12.09
CA TYR A 271 9.25 -5.83 11.85
C TYR A 271 9.69 -6.80 12.96
N ASP A 272 10.97 -6.76 13.34
CA ASP A 272 11.51 -7.61 14.41
C ASP A 272 10.77 -7.43 15.75
N ARG A 273 10.26 -6.22 16.04
CA ARG A 273 9.51 -5.91 17.25
C ARG A 273 7.99 -6.10 17.13
N PHE A 274 7.47 -6.23 15.90
CA PHE A 274 6.03 -6.26 15.63
C PHE A 274 5.50 -7.62 15.16
N LYS A 275 6.35 -8.46 14.56
CA LYS A 275 5.99 -9.67 13.80
C LYS A 275 5.10 -10.68 14.54
N ASP A 276 5.17 -10.73 15.87
CA ASP A 276 4.44 -11.69 16.70
C ASP A 276 3.09 -11.15 17.21
N ASP A 277 2.65 -9.98 16.73
CA ASP A 277 1.41 -9.33 17.16
C ASP A 277 0.62 -8.76 15.98
N ASN A 278 -0.60 -9.23 15.79
CA ASN A 278 -1.47 -8.82 14.67
C ASN A 278 -1.81 -7.33 14.67
N LYS A 279 -1.98 -6.70 15.85
CA LYS A 279 -2.30 -5.27 15.94
C LYS A 279 -1.10 -4.40 15.57
N LYS A 280 0.11 -4.81 15.99
CA LYS A 280 1.35 -4.13 15.61
C LYS A 280 1.60 -4.28 14.10
N MET A 281 1.39 -5.50 13.55
CA MET A 281 1.50 -5.73 12.12
C MET A 281 0.42 -5.02 11.30
N PHE A 282 -0.78 -4.78 11.85
CA PHE A 282 -1.80 -3.94 11.20
C PHE A 282 -1.34 -2.48 11.05
N LEU A 283 -0.74 -1.91 12.11
CA LEU A 283 -0.12 -0.58 12.02
C LEU A 283 1.00 -0.58 10.98
N PHE A 284 1.90 -1.56 11.03
CA PHE A 284 3.04 -1.71 10.13
C PHE A 284 2.60 -1.75 8.66
N THR A 285 1.70 -2.66 8.32
CA THR A 285 1.24 -2.84 6.93
C THR A 285 0.46 -1.63 6.42
N SER A 286 -0.23 -0.88 7.29
CA SER A 286 -0.91 0.36 6.92
C SER A 286 0.02 1.46 6.40
N ALA A 287 1.29 1.45 6.82
CA ALA A 287 2.30 2.41 6.41
C ALA A 287 3.02 2.03 5.09
N LEU A 288 3.12 0.72 4.78
CA LEU A 288 3.91 0.20 3.65
C LEU A 288 3.67 0.92 2.31
N PRO A 289 2.43 1.21 1.89
CA PRO A 289 2.20 1.87 0.59
C PRO A 289 2.91 3.22 0.44
N LYS A 290 3.15 3.93 1.55
CA LYS A 290 3.83 5.23 1.56
C LYS A 290 5.34 5.13 1.75
N LEU A 291 5.88 3.94 1.85
CA LEU A 291 7.28 3.67 2.15
C LEU A 291 8.03 3.01 0.98
N THR A 292 7.36 2.73 -0.14
CA THR A 292 7.95 2.13 -1.34
C THR A 292 8.48 3.19 -2.32
N ILE A 293 9.35 2.76 -3.24
CA ILE A 293 9.79 3.56 -4.41
C ILE A 293 8.65 3.89 -5.40
N LEU A 294 7.44 3.37 -5.16
CA LEU A 294 6.25 3.70 -5.94
C LEU A 294 5.66 5.07 -5.58
N ASN A 295 6.10 5.71 -4.49
CA ASN A 295 5.66 7.04 -4.09
C ASN A 295 6.16 8.10 -5.05
N ARG A 296 5.26 8.69 -5.81
CA ARG A 296 5.58 9.68 -6.85
C ARG A 296 5.89 11.06 -6.25
N TYR A 297 6.92 11.70 -6.80
CA TYR A 297 7.19 13.12 -6.61
C TYR A 297 6.92 13.87 -7.92
N MET A 298 6.05 14.88 -7.86
CA MET A 298 5.65 15.71 -9.01
C MET A 298 5.84 17.19 -8.67
N PRO A 299 7.04 17.75 -8.87
CA PRO A 299 7.39 19.11 -8.43
C PRO A 299 6.48 20.19 -9.05
N GLU A 300 5.93 19.96 -10.22
CA GLU A 300 4.96 20.83 -10.88
C GLU A 300 3.64 21.04 -10.12
N HIS A 301 3.33 20.18 -9.16
CA HIS A 301 2.16 20.31 -8.29
C HIS A 301 2.42 21.20 -7.05
N GLY A 302 3.61 21.81 -6.93
CA GLY A 302 3.96 22.73 -5.85
C GLY A 302 3.74 22.11 -4.45
N SER A 303 2.89 22.69 -3.63
CA SER A 303 2.61 22.17 -2.27
C SER A 303 2.01 20.75 -2.23
N ARG A 304 1.49 20.24 -3.36
CA ARG A 304 0.93 18.88 -3.50
C ARG A 304 1.86 17.92 -4.24
N ALA A 305 3.17 18.21 -4.27
CA ALA A 305 4.16 17.40 -5.00
C ALA A 305 4.24 15.93 -4.52
N LEU A 306 3.86 15.66 -3.27
CA LEU A 306 3.78 14.31 -2.70
C LEU A 306 2.48 13.61 -3.10
N VAL A 307 2.46 13.00 -4.28
CA VAL A 307 1.23 12.44 -4.87
C VAL A 307 0.92 11.03 -4.36
N GLY A 308 1.91 10.32 -3.85
CA GLY A 308 1.79 8.92 -3.41
C GLY A 308 1.81 7.91 -4.56
N PRO A 309 1.71 6.60 -4.28
CA PRO A 309 1.65 5.57 -5.30
C PRO A 309 0.37 5.70 -6.14
N ARG A 310 0.42 5.20 -7.37
CA ARG A 310 -0.77 5.09 -8.21
C ARG A 310 -1.59 3.88 -7.78
N ALA A 311 -2.88 4.06 -7.55
CA ALA A 311 -3.76 2.97 -7.14
C ALA A 311 -3.86 1.87 -8.22
N GLY A 312 -3.92 0.61 -7.78
CA GLY A 312 -4.16 -0.55 -8.62
C GLY A 312 -3.04 -0.91 -9.60
N THR A 313 -1.80 -0.45 -9.38
CA THR A 313 -0.69 -0.75 -10.30
C THR A 313 0.68 -0.58 -9.64
N TYR A 314 1.67 -1.35 -10.10
CA TYR A 314 3.09 -1.18 -9.80
C TYR A 314 3.75 -0.13 -10.73
N TYR A 315 3.23 1.09 -10.73
CA TYR A 315 3.80 2.17 -11.53
C TYR A 315 5.09 2.71 -10.88
N LEU A 316 6.22 2.56 -11.57
CA LEU A 316 7.53 3.07 -11.16
C LEU A 316 7.73 4.50 -11.70
N PRO A 317 7.82 5.50 -10.81
CA PRO A 317 8.07 6.88 -11.22
C PRO A 317 9.57 7.14 -11.44
N ASN A 318 9.90 8.15 -12.25
CA ASN A 318 11.29 8.61 -12.40
C ASN A 318 11.81 9.38 -11.20
N LEU A 319 10.89 9.98 -10.44
CA LEU A 319 11.15 10.68 -9.18
C LEU A 319 10.24 10.07 -8.10
N PHE A 320 10.83 9.59 -7.04
CA PHE A 320 10.06 9.05 -5.93
C PHE A 320 10.44 9.67 -4.58
N VAL A 321 9.57 9.48 -3.62
CA VAL A 321 9.71 9.99 -2.26
C VAL A 321 10.03 8.86 -1.30
N GLU A 322 11.13 8.99 -0.59
CA GLU A 322 11.43 8.23 0.61
C GLU A 322 10.94 9.03 1.81
N ASN A 323 9.84 8.61 2.42
CA ASN A 323 9.30 9.23 3.63
C ASN A 323 10.06 8.76 4.88
N ASP A 324 10.07 9.59 5.93
CA ASP A 324 10.47 9.17 7.29
C ASP A 324 9.54 8.05 7.79
N VAL A 325 10.10 6.85 8.01
CA VAL A 325 9.34 5.66 8.45
C VAL A 325 8.72 5.89 9.83
N ILE A 326 9.46 6.49 10.75
CA ILE A 326 9.00 6.79 12.11
C ILE A 326 7.82 7.75 12.05
N GLY A 327 7.93 8.82 11.25
CA GLY A 327 6.86 9.79 11.03
C GLY A 327 5.62 9.18 10.40
N GLN A 328 5.77 8.25 9.46
CA GLN A 328 4.64 7.53 8.85
C GLN A 328 3.93 6.61 9.84
N LEU A 329 4.66 5.87 10.66
CA LEU A 329 4.06 5.02 11.70
C LEU A 329 3.33 5.85 12.76
N ARG A 330 3.91 6.97 13.22
CA ARG A 330 3.22 7.90 14.14
C ARG A 330 1.95 8.49 13.52
N PHE A 331 1.99 8.79 12.22
CA PHE A 331 0.81 9.29 11.51
C PHE A 331 -0.30 8.24 11.44
N GLN A 332 0.03 6.98 11.17
CA GLN A 332 -0.95 5.89 11.17
C GLN A 332 -1.46 5.56 12.57
N LEU A 333 -0.58 5.60 13.60
CA LEU A 333 -0.95 5.39 14.99
C LEU A 333 -2.03 6.37 15.46
N ARG A 334 -1.88 7.67 15.16
CA ARG A 334 -2.91 8.69 15.46
C ARG A 334 -4.26 8.40 14.83
N LYS A 335 -4.30 7.75 13.67
CA LYS A 335 -5.57 7.31 13.07
C LYS A 335 -6.14 6.10 13.78
N LEU A 336 -5.28 5.21 14.24
CA LEU A 336 -5.66 4.01 14.97
C LEU A 336 -6.28 4.33 16.34
N GLU A 337 -5.80 5.36 17.03
CA GLU A 337 -6.37 5.91 18.27
C GLU A 337 -7.85 6.31 18.12
N ASN A 338 -8.23 6.77 16.91
CA ASN A 338 -9.61 7.18 16.60
C ASN A 338 -10.51 6.01 16.15
N LEU A 339 -10.03 4.76 16.22
CA LEU A 339 -10.85 3.60 15.92
C LEU A 339 -11.71 3.24 17.13
N SER A 340 -12.90 3.81 17.20
CA SER A 340 -13.87 3.57 18.28
C SER A 340 -15.26 3.39 17.69
N TYR A 341 -15.92 2.31 18.06
CA TYR A 341 -17.34 2.02 17.85
C TYR A 341 -17.76 0.90 18.82
N LYS A 342 -19.07 0.73 19.01
CA LYS A 342 -19.60 -0.28 19.90
C LYS A 342 -19.38 -1.67 19.32
N LYS A 343 -18.65 -2.53 20.04
CA LYS A 343 -18.34 -3.89 19.58
C LYS A 343 -19.61 -4.71 19.40
N GLY A 344 -19.79 -5.26 18.19
CA GLY A 344 -20.80 -6.26 17.83
C GLY A 344 -20.18 -7.65 17.65
N LYS A 345 -20.97 -8.60 17.18
CA LYS A 345 -20.52 -9.95 16.85
C LYS A 345 -20.15 -9.99 15.35
N VAL A 346 -18.86 -10.09 15.04
CA VAL A 346 -18.38 -10.27 13.66
C VAL A 346 -17.49 -11.51 13.62
N ILE A 347 -17.73 -12.37 12.64
CA ILE A 347 -16.88 -13.51 12.30
C ILE A 347 -16.17 -13.16 11.00
N VAL A 348 -14.86 -13.30 10.98
CA VAL A 348 -14.02 -13.11 9.79
C VAL A 348 -13.42 -14.47 9.40
N SER A 349 -13.47 -14.83 8.11
CA SER A 349 -12.87 -16.06 7.61
C SER A 349 -12.18 -15.87 6.27
N THR A 350 -11.08 -16.61 6.05
CA THR A 350 -10.39 -16.65 4.75
C THR A 350 -10.91 -17.85 3.98
N GLN A 351 -11.75 -17.60 2.97
CA GLN A 351 -12.33 -18.64 2.11
C GLN A 351 -12.85 -18.07 0.79
N SER A 352 -13.00 -18.92 -0.21
CA SER A 352 -13.65 -18.56 -1.47
C SER A 352 -15.18 -18.53 -1.30
N THR A 353 -15.84 -17.52 -1.87
CA THR A 353 -17.31 -17.47 -1.95
C THR A 353 -17.89 -18.51 -2.91
N THR A 354 -17.04 -19.20 -3.70
CA THR A 354 -17.48 -20.36 -4.51
C THR A 354 -17.83 -21.60 -3.68
N ASP A 355 -17.42 -21.62 -2.39
CA ASP A 355 -17.75 -22.71 -1.44
C ASP A 355 -18.02 -22.10 -0.06
N LEU A 356 -19.30 -22.02 0.31
CA LEU A 356 -19.80 -21.59 1.61
C LEU A 356 -20.46 -22.76 2.37
N SER A 357 -20.01 -24.00 2.16
CA SER A 357 -20.56 -25.21 2.74
C SER A 357 -20.60 -25.21 4.29
N ASN A 358 -19.76 -24.40 4.92
CA ASN A 358 -19.74 -24.14 6.36
C ASN A 358 -20.89 -23.24 6.86
N ILE A 359 -21.67 -22.61 5.95
CA ILE A 359 -22.83 -21.78 6.27
C ILE A 359 -24.10 -22.54 5.90
N PRO A 360 -25.05 -22.74 6.83
CA PRO A 360 -26.29 -23.48 6.56
C PRO A 360 -27.17 -22.79 5.50
N ASN A 361 -27.95 -23.58 4.76
CA ASN A 361 -28.97 -23.05 3.84
C ASN A 361 -29.96 -22.14 4.57
N ASN A 362 -30.43 -21.08 3.90
CA ASN A 362 -31.45 -20.17 4.40
C ASN A 362 -31.16 -19.65 5.82
N SER A 363 -29.90 -19.29 6.10
CA SER A 363 -29.47 -18.83 7.43
C SER A 363 -29.16 -17.32 7.50
N ILE A 364 -28.90 -16.68 6.37
CA ILE A 364 -28.51 -15.27 6.25
C ILE A 364 -29.73 -14.40 5.97
N ASP A 365 -29.82 -13.23 6.63
CA ASP A 365 -30.94 -12.30 6.46
C ASP A 365 -30.68 -11.21 5.41
N TYR A 366 -29.41 -10.85 5.21
CA TYR A 366 -29.04 -9.82 4.23
C TYR A 366 -27.61 -10.01 3.74
N VAL A 367 -27.38 -9.79 2.46
CA VAL A 367 -26.05 -9.85 1.84
C VAL A 367 -25.71 -8.49 1.25
N PHE A 368 -24.50 -7.98 1.56
CA PHE A 368 -23.89 -6.86 0.88
C PHE A 368 -22.53 -7.28 0.34
N ILE A 369 -22.29 -7.13 -0.94
CA ILE A 369 -21.02 -7.51 -1.58
C ILE A 369 -20.52 -6.44 -2.56
N ASP A 370 -19.19 -6.31 -2.62
CA ASP A 370 -18.42 -5.52 -3.60
C ASP A 370 -17.45 -6.47 -4.33
N PRO A 371 -17.96 -7.29 -5.30
CA PRO A 371 -17.16 -8.31 -5.94
C PRO A 371 -16.11 -7.73 -6.89
N PRO A 372 -15.04 -8.49 -7.25
CA PRO A 372 -14.00 -8.02 -8.14
C PRO A 372 -14.53 -7.54 -9.50
N PHE A 373 -13.98 -6.42 -10.01
CA PHE A 373 -14.44 -5.73 -11.21
C PHE A 373 -13.75 -6.24 -12.51
N GLY A 374 -13.61 -7.55 -12.68
CA GLY A 374 -13.02 -8.16 -13.87
C GLY A 374 -11.52 -7.90 -14.00
N ALA A 375 -11.07 -7.14 -15.01
CA ALA A 375 -9.66 -6.91 -15.31
C ALA A 375 -9.08 -5.62 -14.70
N ASN A 376 -9.78 -4.95 -13.78
CA ASN A 376 -9.37 -3.64 -13.32
C ASN A 376 -8.28 -3.69 -12.25
N ILE A 377 -8.29 -4.71 -11.40
CA ILE A 377 -7.38 -4.85 -10.25
C ILE A 377 -6.92 -6.30 -10.15
N MET A 378 -5.60 -6.51 -10.08
CA MET A 378 -4.96 -7.81 -9.87
C MET A 378 -4.65 -7.96 -8.38
N TYR A 379 -5.68 -8.34 -7.59
CA TYR A 379 -5.62 -8.28 -6.12
C TYR A 379 -4.47 -9.11 -5.54
N SER A 380 -4.32 -10.37 -5.97
CA SER A 380 -3.25 -11.25 -5.46
C SER A 380 -1.85 -10.74 -5.77
N GLU A 381 -1.64 -10.12 -6.95
CA GLU A 381 -0.35 -9.52 -7.30
C GLU A 381 -0.06 -8.28 -6.44
N LEU A 382 -1.05 -7.40 -6.25
CA LEU A 382 -0.87 -6.13 -5.52
C LEU A 382 -0.78 -6.32 -4.01
N ASN A 383 -1.44 -7.34 -3.46
CA ASN A 383 -1.38 -7.69 -2.04
C ASN A 383 -0.05 -8.35 -1.68
N PHE A 384 0.66 -8.96 -2.64
CA PHE A 384 1.83 -9.79 -2.41
C PHE A 384 2.94 -9.12 -1.60
N VAL A 385 3.14 -7.81 -1.78
CA VAL A 385 4.15 -7.05 -1.01
C VAL A 385 3.84 -7.06 0.49
N ALA A 386 2.59 -6.83 0.87
CA ALA A 386 2.18 -6.87 2.28
C ALA A 386 2.10 -8.31 2.80
N GLU A 387 1.59 -9.25 1.98
CA GLU A 387 1.56 -10.68 2.30
C GLU A 387 2.95 -11.24 2.59
N SER A 388 3.97 -10.79 1.85
CA SER A 388 5.35 -11.19 2.07
C SER A 388 5.88 -10.78 3.47
N TRP A 389 5.50 -9.60 3.96
CA TRP A 389 5.82 -9.16 5.32
C TRP A 389 5.04 -9.91 6.41
N LEU A 390 3.85 -10.40 6.09
CA LEU A 390 2.99 -11.15 7.00
C LEU A 390 3.25 -12.66 6.95
N HIS A 391 4.10 -13.14 6.04
CA HIS A 391 4.32 -14.56 5.76
C HIS A 391 3.03 -15.34 5.46
N ILE A 392 2.11 -14.70 4.76
CA ILE A 392 0.87 -15.29 4.26
C ILE A 392 0.84 -15.23 2.74
N ALA A 393 -0.07 -15.97 2.11
CA ALA A 393 -0.24 -15.95 0.65
C ALA A 393 -1.69 -16.24 0.28
N THR A 394 -2.22 -15.48 -0.68
CA THR A 394 -3.53 -15.72 -1.27
C THR A 394 -3.45 -16.89 -2.27
N LYS A 395 -4.34 -17.88 -2.12
CA LYS A 395 -4.55 -18.95 -3.11
C LYS A 395 -5.38 -18.40 -4.27
N ASN A 396 -4.73 -17.90 -5.29
CA ASN A 396 -5.36 -17.16 -6.39
C ASN A 396 -6.10 -18.03 -7.44
N LYS A 397 -6.20 -19.37 -7.25
CA LYS A 397 -6.93 -20.25 -8.17
C LYS A 397 -8.38 -19.79 -8.34
N ASP A 398 -9.06 -19.46 -7.25
CA ASP A 398 -10.47 -19.07 -7.22
C ASP A 398 -10.66 -17.54 -7.21
N GLU A 399 -9.60 -16.77 -7.51
CA GLU A 399 -9.69 -15.32 -7.65
C GLU A 399 -10.55 -14.98 -8.87
N ALA A 400 -11.70 -14.36 -8.66
CA ALA A 400 -12.68 -14.03 -9.70
C ALA A 400 -12.27 -12.75 -10.45
N ILE A 401 -11.22 -12.85 -11.26
CA ILE A 401 -10.69 -11.75 -12.09
C ILE A 401 -10.44 -12.24 -13.52
N ILE A 402 -10.24 -11.29 -14.43
CA ILE A 402 -9.72 -11.56 -15.78
C ILE A 402 -8.22 -11.26 -15.75
N ASN A 403 -7.40 -12.29 -15.93
CA ASN A 403 -5.94 -12.19 -15.83
C ASN A 403 -5.29 -13.18 -16.80
N LYS A 404 -4.43 -12.69 -17.71
CA LYS A 404 -3.78 -13.51 -18.72
C LYS A 404 -2.77 -14.48 -18.12
N SER A 405 -2.00 -14.02 -17.13
CA SER A 405 -0.99 -14.84 -16.46
C SER A 405 -1.61 -16.01 -15.71
N GLN A 406 -2.83 -15.84 -15.17
CA GLN A 406 -3.62 -16.90 -14.54
C GLN A 406 -4.49 -17.69 -15.55
N LYS A 407 -4.42 -17.38 -16.84
CA LYS A 407 -5.22 -17.98 -17.93
C LYS A 407 -6.73 -17.85 -17.67
N LYS A 408 -7.17 -16.72 -17.12
CA LYS A 408 -8.58 -16.41 -16.84
C LYS A 408 -9.10 -15.38 -17.81
N SER A 409 -10.06 -15.78 -18.64
CA SER A 409 -10.81 -14.94 -19.58
C SER A 409 -12.10 -14.42 -18.94
N VAL A 410 -12.96 -13.78 -19.73
CA VAL A 410 -14.32 -13.38 -19.32
C VAL A 410 -15.17 -14.60 -18.96
N SER A 411 -15.00 -15.74 -19.63
CA SER A 411 -15.75 -16.98 -19.38
C SER A 411 -15.42 -17.58 -18.02
N GLU A 412 -14.12 -17.65 -17.66
CA GLU A 412 -13.68 -18.12 -16.34
C GLU A 412 -14.16 -17.19 -15.23
N TYR A 413 -14.07 -15.88 -15.43
CA TYR A 413 -14.60 -14.89 -14.52
C TYR A 413 -16.10 -15.08 -14.28
N GLN A 414 -16.89 -15.19 -15.36
CA GLN A 414 -18.34 -15.43 -15.29
C GLN A 414 -18.66 -16.73 -14.56
N SER A 415 -17.96 -17.83 -14.87
CA SER A 415 -18.14 -19.14 -14.22
C SER A 415 -17.89 -19.06 -12.69
N LEU A 416 -16.82 -18.38 -12.26
CA LEU A 416 -16.53 -18.19 -10.84
C LEU A 416 -17.61 -17.33 -10.16
N MET A 417 -18.05 -16.24 -10.79
CA MET A 417 -19.11 -15.39 -10.26
C MET A 417 -20.45 -16.14 -10.16
N THR A 418 -20.79 -16.98 -11.13
CA THR A 418 -21.99 -17.84 -11.08
C THR A 418 -21.93 -18.77 -9.87
N GLN A 419 -20.79 -19.40 -9.61
CA GLN A 419 -20.61 -20.26 -8.41
C GLN A 419 -20.81 -19.46 -7.14
N CYS A 420 -20.23 -18.26 -7.05
CA CYS A 420 -20.39 -17.38 -5.90
C CYS A 420 -21.86 -16.99 -5.68
N PHE A 421 -22.58 -16.57 -6.72
CA PHE A 421 -23.99 -16.19 -6.58
C PHE A 421 -24.89 -17.38 -6.23
N ASN A 422 -24.60 -18.59 -6.73
CA ASN A 422 -25.32 -19.80 -6.36
C ASN A 422 -25.17 -20.09 -4.86
N GLU A 423 -23.97 -19.98 -4.31
CA GLU A 423 -23.73 -20.15 -2.88
C GLU A 423 -24.40 -19.05 -2.04
N ILE A 424 -24.33 -17.79 -2.49
CA ILE A 424 -25.04 -16.67 -1.85
C ILE A 424 -26.56 -16.91 -1.85
N PHE A 425 -27.14 -17.37 -2.97
CA PHE A 425 -28.54 -17.72 -3.06
C PHE A 425 -28.91 -18.85 -2.10
N ARG A 426 -28.09 -19.89 -1.99
CA ARG A 426 -28.29 -21.02 -1.11
C ARG A 426 -28.36 -20.64 0.38
N ILE A 427 -27.48 -19.73 0.82
CA ILE A 427 -27.42 -19.31 2.23
C ILE A 427 -28.43 -18.24 2.60
N LEU A 428 -28.90 -17.44 1.63
CA LEU A 428 -29.85 -16.36 1.85
C LEU A 428 -31.26 -16.93 2.13
N LYS A 429 -31.93 -16.44 3.16
CA LYS A 429 -33.31 -16.81 3.47
C LYS A 429 -34.26 -16.39 2.36
N PRO A 430 -35.36 -17.13 2.11
CA PRO A 430 -36.40 -16.73 1.16
C PRO A 430 -36.93 -15.33 1.45
N SER A 431 -37.23 -14.56 0.39
CA SER A 431 -37.74 -13.19 0.47
C SER A 431 -36.81 -12.18 1.16
N ARG A 432 -35.52 -12.47 1.21
CA ARG A 432 -34.47 -11.55 1.67
C ARG A 432 -33.70 -10.97 0.48
N TRP A 433 -32.82 -10.00 0.74
CA TRP A 433 -32.19 -9.16 -0.27
C TRP A 433 -30.68 -9.33 -0.31
N VAL A 434 -30.13 -9.19 -1.51
CA VAL A 434 -28.71 -8.99 -1.76
C VAL A 434 -28.50 -7.63 -2.42
N THR A 435 -27.49 -6.89 -1.96
CA THR A 435 -26.99 -5.68 -2.63
C THR A 435 -25.64 -5.97 -3.22
N VAL A 436 -25.48 -5.74 -4.52
CA VAL A 436 -24.23 -5.90 -5.26
C VAL A 436 -23.76 -4.52 -5.69
N GLU A 437 -22.65 -4.06 -5.11
CA GLU A 437 -21.92 -2.87 -5.57
C GLU A 437 -21.05 -3.30 -6.75
N PHE A 438 -21.16 -2.67 -7.90
CA PHE A 438 -20.37 -3.06 -9.07
C PHE A 438 -20.09 -1.90 -10.00
N HIS A 439 -18.85 -1.75 -10.44
CA HIS A 439 -18.44 -0.75 -11.41
C HIS A 439 -17.49 -1.30 -12.46
N ASN A 440 -17.83 -1.17 -13.73
CA ASN A 440 -16.93 -1.44 -14.85
C ASN A 440 -17.31 -0.59 -16.06
N SER A 441 -16.32 -0.20 -16.88
CA SER A 441 -16.55 0.57 -18.12
C SER A 441 -16.81 -0.31 -19.36
N LYS A 442 -16.67 -1.64 -19.25
CA LYS A 442 -16.76 -2.59 -20.37
C LYS A 442 -18.10 -3.33 -20.32
N ASN A 443 -18.89 -3.25 -21.40
CA ASN A 443 -20.18 -3.94 -21.52
C ASN A 443 -20.08 -5.46 -21.33
N ALA A 444 -19.03 -6.11 -21.86
CA ALA A 444 -18.85 -7.56 -21.73
C ALA A 444 -18.73 -8.02 -20.26
N ILE A 445 -18.17 -7.19 -19.37
CA ILE A 445 -18.07 -7.49 -17.94
C ILE A 445 -19.45 -7.32 -17.26
N TRP A 446 -20.21 -6.29 -17.66
CA TRP A 446 -21.59 -6.11 -17.18
C TRP A 446 -22.48 -7.28 -17.59
N SER A 447 -22.40 -7.73 -18.87
CA SER A 447 -23.14 -8.90 -19.34
C SER A 447 -22.79 -10.14 -18.53
N ALA A 448 -21.49 -10.38 -18.31
CA ALA A 448 -21.03 -11.54 -17.53
C ALA A 448 -21.58 -11.55 -16.10
N ILE A 449 -21.62 -10.43 -15.41
CA ILE A 449 -22.22 -10.30 -14.06
C ILE A 449 -23.75 -10.49 -14.10
N GLN A 450 -24.43 -9.90 -15.08
CA GLN A 450 -25.87 -10.04 -15.22
C GLN A 450 -26.28 -11.48 -15.50
N GLU A 451 -25.55 -12.18 -16.39
CA GLU A 451 -25.78 -13.58 -16.70
C GLU A 451 -25.41 -14.51 -15.53
N ALA A 452 -24.46 -14.11 -14.67
CA ALA A 452 -24.12 -14.87 -13.47
C ALA A 452 -25.20 -14.73 -12.36
N LEU A 453 -25.97 -13.65 -12.39
CA LEU A 453 -27.06 -13.40 -11.43
C LEU A 453 -28.41 -14.03 -11.85
N GLY A 454 -28.60 -14.31 -13.13
CA GLY A 454 -29.87 -14.76 -13.71
C GLY A 454 -29.99 -16.18 -13.95
#